data_2abab62157eded7602ce17122b6cf0af
#
_entry.id   2abab62157eded7602ce17122b6cf0af
#
_cell.length_a   1.000
_cell.length_b   1.000
_cell.length_c   1.000
_cell.angle_alpha   90.00
_cell.angle_beta   90.00
_cell.angle_gamma   90.00
#
_symmetry.space_group_name_H-M   'P 1'
#
loop_
_entity.id
_entity.type
_entity.pdbx_description
1 polymer ?
#
loop_
_entity_poly.entity_id
_entity_poly.type
_entity_poly.pdbx_seq_one_letter_code
_entity_poly.pdbx_strand_id
1 'polypeptide(L)'
;MSATVSSTFSRRFRRVAAGLAASLALGALSAHAAPTPFPADFRSSQVVNADATINVRVGGHGPAVVLIHGFGETGDMWSPMAAELAKDHTVVVPDLRGMGLSSHPAGGYDKWTQAGDIRAVLDKLGIDRADIVGHDIGTMVAYAYAARYPDKTSRLVIIDSPVPGIPPWNQIVRLPALWHFNFGGPDAERLVAGRERIYLDRFWNEFAGDPSKIDEATRRHYAAIYARPGAMHSAFAQFLAIDQKDEADNLKAMETKLAMPVLAIGAAKAFGANVAVVMRNAATNVQELVVPNAGHWLMEEAPAATIAAVQDFLAAH
;
A
#
# COMPACT_ATOMS: atom_id res chain seq x y z
N MET A 1 81.49 -41.21 -7.45
CA MET A 1 82.51 -40.13 -7.49
C MET A 1 81.79 -38.92 -6.98
N SER A 2 81.96 -38.60 -5.71
CA SER A 2 82.88 -37.57 -5.18
C SER A 2 82.41 -36.17 -5.62
N ALA A 3 82.17 -35.17 -4.86
CA ALA A 3 82.53 -34.82 -3.48
C ALA A 3 81.63 -33.61 -3.10
N THR A 4 81.17 -33.61 -1.88
CA THR A 4 81.33 -32.63 -0.83
C THR A 4 81.89 -31.24 -1.22
N VAL A 5 81.27 -30.16 -0.75
CA VAL A 5 81.87 -29.27 0.27
C VAL A 5 80.83 -28.30 0.83
N SER A 6 80.82 -28.23 2.13
CA SER A 6 80.19 -27.35 3.10
C SER A 6 80.72 -25.91 3.02
N SER A 7 79.90 -24.91 3.35
CA SER A 7 80.35 -23.90 4.32
C SER A 7 79.19 -22.95 4.74
N THR A 8 78.98 -22.95 6.00
CA THR A 8 78.38 -21.97 6.89
C THR A 8 78.82 -20.54 6.60
N PHE A 9 77.85 -19.57 6.66
CA PHE A 9 78.08 -18.30 7.33
C PHE A 9 76.82 -17.68 7.87
N SER A 10 76.88 -17.33 9.11
CA SER A 10 75.82 -16.77 9.98
C SER A 10 75.60 -15.26 9.79
N ARG A 11 74.49 -14.79 10.37
CA ARG A 11 74.18 -13.45 10.87
C ARG A 11 73.37 -12.59 9.90
N ARG A 12 72.19 -12.10 10.25
CA ARG A 12 71.80 -11.25 11.38
C ARG A 12 70.29 -11.03 11.37
N PHE A 13 69.68 -11.12 12.52
CA PHE A 13 68.36 -10.68 12.84
C PHE A 13 68.17 -9.23 12.42
N ARG A 14 67.07 -8.95 11.63
CA ARG A 14 66.35 -7.72 11.69
C ARG A 14 64.84 -8.05 11.70
N ARG A 15 64.29 -7.90 12.87
CA ARG A 15 62.85 -7.87 13.05
C ARG A 15 62.27 -6.62 12.31
N VAL A 16 61.49 -6.82 11.27
CA VAL A 16 60.61 -5.80 10.74
C VAL A 16 59.21 -6.24 11.16
N ALA A 17 58.67 -5.56 12.16
CA ALA A 17 57.29 -5.66 12.53
C ALA A 17 56.49 -5.00 11.42
N ALA A 18 55.91 -5.78 10.54
CA ALA A 18 54.87 -5.32 9.62
C ALA A 18 53.54 -5.37 10.36
N GLY A 19 53.06 -4.20 10.80
CA GLY A 19 51.74 -4.05 11.36
C GLY A 19 50.70 -4.34 10.26
N LEU A 20 49.95 -5.43 10.38
CA LEU A 20 48.70 -5.62 9.68
C LEU A 20 47.66 -4.68 10.31
N ALA A 21 47.47 -3.52 9.70
CA ALA A 21 46.28 -2.72 9.90
C ALA A 21 45.11 -3.45 9.17
N ALA A 22 44.38 -4.29 9.90
CA ALA A 22 43.11 -4.80 9.45
C ALA A 22 42.11 -3.63 9.44
N SER A 23 41.93 -3.01 8.27
CA SER A 23 40.83 -2.09 8.04
C SER A 23 39.54 -2.91 8.08
N LEU A 24 38.88 -2.94 9.24
CA LEU A 24 37.45 -3.30 9.36
C LEU A 24 36.68 -2.24 8.61
N ALA A 25 36.42 -2.48 7.34
CA ALA A 25 35.32 -1.83 6.65
C ALA A 25 34.03 -2.34 7.32
N LEU A 26 33.55 -1.63 8.34
CA LEU A 26 32.14 -1.70 8.73
C LEU A 26 31.35 -1.24 7.51
N GLY A 27 30.97 -2.17 6.66
CA GLY A 27 29.87 -1.98 5.76
C GLY A 27 28.67 -1.66 6.65
N ALA A 28 28.21 -0.43 6.64
CA ALA A 28 26.93 -0.06 7.18
C ALA A 28 25.90 -0.91 6.40
N LEU A 29 25.54 -2.07 6.95
CA LEU A 29 24.29 -2.72 6.63
C LEU A 29 23.24 -1.68 7.00
N SER A 30 22.73 -0.99 6.01
CA SER A 30 21.45 -0.28 6.14
C SER A 30 20.45 -1.34 6.55
N ALA A 31 20.21 -1.44 7.84
CA ALA A 31 19.11 -2.22 8.35
C ALA A 31 17.84 -1.52 7.84
N HIS A 32 17.35 -1.99 6.69
CA HIS A 32 16.00 -1.65 6.28
C HIS A 32 15.11 -2.32 7.32
N ALA A 33 14.56 -1.49 8.18
CA ALA A 33 13.60 -1.91 9.19
C ALA A 33 12.32 -2.35 8.46
N ALA A 34 11.53 -3.24 9.08
CA ALA A 34 10.10 -3.43 8.81
C ALA A 34 9.42 -2.07 8.58
N PRO A 35 8.21 -2.01 8.00
CA PRO A 35 7.55 -0.74 7.68
C PRO A 35 7.78 0.30 8.77
N THR A 36 8.18 1.52 8.38
CA THR A 36 8.54 2.57 9.31
C THR A 36 7.44 2.73 10.37
N PRO A 37 7.74 2.73 11.67
CA PRO A 37 6.73 2.92 12.70
C PRO A 37 6.03 4.26 12.55
N PHE A 38 4.74 4.32 12.87
CA PHE A 38 4.04 5.60 12.99
C PHE A 38 4.68 6.50 14.06
N PRO A 39 4.62 7.83 13.90
CA PRO A 39 5.04 8.77 14.94
C PRO A 39 4.40 8.45 16.32
N ALA A 40 5.12 8.75 17.39
CA ALA A 40 4.75 8.34 18.74
C ALA A 40 3.43 8.98 19.27
N ASP A 41 2.97 10.03 18.63
CA ASP A 41 1.69 10.70 18.92
C ASP A 41 0.49 10.03 18.27
N PHE A 42 0.70 9.12 17.31
CA PHE A 42 -0.40 8.33 16.74
C PHE A 42 -0.98 7.37 17.79
N ARG A 43 -2.30 7.33 17.84
CA ARG A 43 -3.05 6.43 18.72
C ARG A 43 -3.82 5.40 17.91
N SER A 44 -3.71 4.14 18.32
CA SER A 44 -4.53 3.06 17.76
C SER A 44 -5.80 2.90 18.58
N SER A 45 -6.92 2.69 17.89
CA SER A 45 -8.20 2.35 18.47
C SER A 45 -8.97 1.40 17.57
N GLN A 46 -10.07 0.87 18.08
CA GLN A 46 -10.96 0.00 17.31
C GLN A 46 -12.37 0.61 17.26
N VAL A 47 -12.96 0.57 16.08
CA VAL A 47 -14.32 1.07 15.83
C VAL A 47 -15.17 -0.09 15.36
N VAL A 48 -16.24 -0.38 16.09
CA VAL A 48 -17.21 -1.41 15.71
C VAL A 48 -18.23 -0.80 14.74
N ASN A 49 -18.42 -1.44 13.59
CA ASN A 49 -19.46 -1.13 12.62
C ASN A 49 -20.13 -2.43 12.15
N ALA A 50 -21.38 -2.63 12.51
CA ALA A 50 -22.14 -3.85 12.24
C ALA A 50 -21.37 -5.12 12.67
N ASP A 51 -20.94 -5.95 11.72
CA ASP A 51 -20.22 -7.19 11.90
C ASP A 51 -18.68 -7.06 11.90
N ALA A 52 -18.17 -5.85 11.63
CA ALA A 52 -16.74 -5.60 11.55
C ALA A 52 -16.22 -4.74 12.72
N THR A 53 -15.00 -5.02 13.14
CA THR A 53 -14.22 -4.15 14.03
C THR A 53 -13.03 -3.63 13.24
N ILE A 54 -13.01 -2.31 13.01
CA ILE A 54 -12.01 -1.64 12.21
C ILE A 54 -10.92 -1.10 13.12
N ASN A 55 -9.68 -1.56 12.91
CA ASN A 55 -8.52 -0.96 13.54
C ASN A 55 -8.19 0.36 12.84
N VAL A 56 -7.94 1.41 13.61
CA VAL A 56 -7.64 2.72 13.09
C VAL A 56 -6.51 3.38 13.87
N ARG A 57 -5.56 3.98 13.16
CA ARG A 57 -4.52 4.83 13.75
C ARG A 57 -4.85 6.28 13.43
N VAL A 58 -4.73 7.15 14.43
CA VAL A 58 -5.04 8.58 14.30
C VAL A 58 -3.93 9.39 14.94
N GLY A 59 -3.47 10.43 14.25
CA GLY A 59 -2.47 11.37 14.75
C GLY A 59 -2.58 12.73 14.06
N GLY A 60 -1.76 13.68 14.51
CA GLY A 60 -1.76 15.03 13.97
C GLY A 60 -2.96 15.90 14.39
N HIS A 61 -3.13 17.03 13.71
CA HIS A 61 -4.19 18.02 13.99
C HIS A 61 -4.49 18.84 12.72
N GLY A 62 -5.69 19.42 12.64
CA GLY A 62 -6.12 20.21 11.46
C GLY A 62 -7.20 19.50 10.64
N PRO A 63 -7.40 19.87 9.38
CA PRO A 63 -8.32 19.21 8.47
C PRO A 63 -8.05 17.70 8.39
N ALA A 64 -9.11 16.90 8.24
CA ALA A 64 -8.94 15.44 8.26
C ALA A 64 -8.55 14.88 6.89
N VAL A 65 -7.64 13.92 6.89
CA VAL A 65 -7.29 13.09 5.73
C VAL A 65 -7.33 11.62 6.11
N VAL A 66 -7.99 10.80 5.28
CA VAL A 66 -8.05 9.34 5.45
C VAL A 66 -7.14 8.68 4.43
N LEU A 67 -6.27 7.78 4.88
CA LEU A 67 -5.33 7.03 4.05
C LEU A 67 -5.74 5.55 4.01
N ILE A 68 -6.23 5.07 2.88
CA ILE A 68 -6.82 3.74 2.69
C ILE A 68 -5.86 2.87 1.88
N HIS A 69 -5.35 1.80 2.51
CA HIS A 69 -4.37 0.88 1.93
C HIS A 69 -5.02 -0.13 0.97
N GLY A 70 -4.18 -0.85 0.21
CA GLY A 70 -4.56 -1.90 -0.71
C GLY A 70 -4.22 -3.32 -0.27
N PHE A 71 -4.29 -4.24 -1.24
CA PHE A 71 -3.90 -5.63 -1.07
C PHE A 71 -2.38 -5.79 -1.04
N GLY A 72 -1.90 -6.79 -0.32
CA GLY A 72 -0.47 -7.08 -0.15
C GLY A 72 0.21 -6.19 0.90
N GLU A 73 -0.53 -5.21 1.44
CA GLU A 73 -0.10 -4.24 2.44
C GLU A 73 -1.16 -4.09 3.54
N THR A 74 -0.96 -3.17 4.45
CA THR A 74 -1.90 -2.75 5.50
C THR A 74 -1.77 -1.23 5.69
N GLY A 75 -2.48 -0.65 6.65
CA GLY A 75 -2.31 0.76 7.01
C GLY A 75 -0.86 1.15 7.32
N ASP A 76 0.02 0.17 7.60
CA ASP A 76 1.44 0.42 7.92
C ASP A 76 2.22 1.05 6.74
N MET A 77 1.81 0.80 5.48
CA MET A 77 2.41 1.42 4.29
C MET A 77 2.37 2.95 4.34
N TRP A 78 1.35 3.49 4.98
CA TRP A 78 1.12 4.92 5.03
C TRP A 78 1.98 5.67 6.05
N SER A 79 2.76 4.98 6.90
CA SER A 79 3.51 5.62 7.98
C SER A 79 4.39 6.80 7.51
N PRO A 80 5.15 6.72 6.40
CA PRO A 80 5.92 7.87 5.93
C PRO A 80 5.05 9.06 5.52
N MET A 81 3.94 8.82 4.80
CA MET A 81 3.01 9.89 4.40
C MET A 81 2.26 10.44 5.61
N ALA A 82 1.85 9.58 6.52
CA ALA A 82 1.17 9.98 7.74
C ALA A 82 2.03 10.89 8.62
N ALA A 83 3.33 10.62 8.73
CA ALA A 83 4.28 11.46 9.45
C ALA A 83 4.39 12.87 8.86
N GLU A 84 4.35 12.98 7.54
CA GLU A 84 4.41 14.28 6.87
C GLU A 84 3.10 15.05 6.96
N LEU A 85 1.97 14.40 6.71
CA LEU A 85 0.64 15.03 6.75
C LEU A 85 0.21 15.40 8.18
N ALA A 86 0.65 14.66 9.20
CA ALA A 86 0.29 14.96 10.60
C ALA A 86 0.83 16.29 11.12
N LYS A 87 1.70 16.95 10.38
CA LYS A 87 2.22 18.29 10.72
C LYS A 87 1.13 19.36 10.67
N ASP A 88 0.12 19.17 9.81
CA ASP A 88 -0.95 20.15 9.56
C ASP A 88 -2.33 19.53 9.27
N HIS A 89 -2.44 18.18 9.33
CA HIS A 89 -3.69 17.45 9.15
C HIS A 89 -3.94 16.46 10.30
N THR A 90 -5.21 16.22 10.59
CA THR A 90 -5.63 15.04 11.35
C THR A 90 -5.62 13.83 10.40
N VAL A 91 -4.65 12.95 10.58
CA VAL A 91 -4.46 11.78 9.71
C VAL A 91 -5.15 10.56 10.31
N VAL A 92 -6.03 9.93 9.54
CA VAL A 92 -6.80 8.74 9.91
C VAL A 92 -6.39 7.59 9.01
N VAL A 93 -5.83 6.53 9.59
CA VAL A 93 -5.32 5.37 8.84
C VAL A 93 -6.04 4.12 9.33
N PRO A 94 -7.15 3.73 8.67
CA PRO A 94 -7.84 2.48 8.96
C PRO A 94 -7.12 1.29 8.32
N ASP A 95 -7.15 0.14 8.97
CA ASP A 95 -7.00 -1.14 8.28
C ASP A 95 -8.36 -1.55 7.73
N LEU A 96 -8.47 -1.91 6.46
CA LEU A 96 -9.73 -2.35 5.86
C LEU A 96 -10.27 -3.61 6.55
N ARG A 97 -11.61 -3.82 6.53
CA ARG A 97 -12.20 -5.06 7.06
C ARG A 97 -11.52 -6.29 6.44
N GLY A 98 -11.21 -7.27 7.25
CA GLY A 98 -10.51 -8.48 6.84
C GLY A 98 -9.03 -8.32 6.57
N MET A 99 -8.44 -7.14 6.83
CA MET A 99 -7.04 -6.86 6.60
C MET A 99 -6.37 -6.24 7.83
N GLY A 100 -5.05 -6.29 7.88
CA GLY A 100 -4.27 -5.69 8.95
C GLY A 100 -4.68 -6.21 10.34
N LEU A 101 -5.01 -5.30 11.24
CA LEU A 101 -5.46 -5.60 12.59
C LEU A 101 -6.99 -5.51 12.74
N SER A 102 -7.73 -5.27 11.65
CA SER A 102 -9.18 -5.32 11.65
C SER A 102 -9.70 -6.76 11.74
N SER A 103 -10.96 -6.93 12.15
CA SER A 103 -11.58 -8.25 12.22
C SER A 103 -11.85 -8.85 10.83
N HIS A 104 -12.00 -10.17 10.77
CA HIS A 104 -12.30 -10.94 9.56
C HIS A 104 -13.78 -11.38 9.59
N PRO A 105 -14.76 -10.51 9.25
CA PRO A 105 -16.18 -10.90 9.19
C PRO A 105 -16.43 -11.87 8.05
N ALA A 106 -17.58 -12.57 8.09
CA ALA A 106 -17.94 -13.53 7.07
C ALA A 106 -18.26 -12.93 5.69
N GLY A 107 -18.49 -11.61 5.61
CA GLY A 107 -18.86 -10.95 4.36
C GLY A 107 -18.69 -9.42 4.41
N GLY A 108 -19.36 -8.73 3.46
CA GLY A 108 -19.32 -7.27 3.37
C GLY A 108 -18.05 -6.74 2.73
N TYR A 109 -17.38 -7.53 1.90
CA TYR A 109 -16.12 -7.15 1.26
C TYR A 109 -16.30 -6.30 -0.01
N ASP A 110 -17.54 -5.99 -0.39
CA ASP A 110 -17.82 -4.99 -1.41
C ASP A 110 -17.41 -3.58 -0.94
N LYS A 111 -16.97 -2.75 -1.87
CA LYS A 111 -16.36 -1.44 -1.55
C LYS A 111 -17.37 -0.44 -1.01
N TRP A 112 -18.65 -0.61 -1.32
CA TRP A 112 -19.72 0.21 -0.76
C TRP A 112 -19.96 -0.07 0.72
N THR A 113 -19.89 -1.33 1.15
CA THR A 113 -19.94 -1.71 2.56
C THR A 113 -18.71 -1.16 3.29
N GLN A 114 -17.53 -1.30 2.71
CA GLN A 114 -16.29 -0.77 3.29
C GLN A 114 -16.26 0.77 3.35
N ALA A 115 -16.85 1.46 2.38
CA ALA A 115 -17.09 2.91 2.48
C ALA A 115 -17.93 3.28 3.73
N GLY A 116 -18.89 2.41 4.09
CA GLY A 116 -19.66 2.55 5.34
C GLY A 116 -18.80 2.36 6.58
N ASP A 117 -17.81 1.47 6.54
CA ASP A 117 -16.84 1.31 7.66
C ASP A 117 -16.00 2.57 7.85
N ILE A 118 -15.50 3.16 6.75
CA ILE A 118 -14.77 4.42 6.80
C ILE A 118 -15.65 5.54 7.38
N ARG A 119 -16.93 5.63 6.97
CA ARG A 119 -17.87 6.62 7.53
C ARG A 119 -18.05 6.41 9.03
N ALA A 120 -18.25 5.18 9.50
CA ALA A 120 -18.40 4.87 10.92
C ALA A 120 -17.14 5.24 11.73
N VAL A 121 -15.95 5.04 11.17
CA VAL A 121 -14.69 5.50 11.79
C VAL A 121 -14.70 7.02 11.96
N LEU A 122 -15.01 7.77 10.91
CA LEU A 122 -15.03 9.23 10.94
C LEU A 122 -16.13 9.77 11.87
N ASP A 123 -17.32 9.16 11.88
CA ASP A 123 -18.40 9.50 12.83
C ASP A 123 -17.96 9.30 14.29
N LYS A 124 -17.28 8.18 14.57
CA LYS A 124 -16.75 7.89 15.91
C LYS A 124 -15.70 8.92 16.35
N LEU A 125 -14.94 9.46 15.42
CA LEU A 125 -13.93 10.49 15.66
C LEU A 125 -14.51 11.92 15.68
N GLY A 126 -15.80 12.10 15.39
CA GLY A 126 -16.44 13.41 15.29
C GLY A 126 -16.02 14.21 14.05
N ILE A 127 -15.55 13.53 13.01
CA ILE A 127 -15.08 14.11 11.75
C ILE A 127 -16.23 14.11 10.75
N ASP A 128 -16.74 15.29 10.43
CA ASP A 128 -17.85 15.41 9.49
C ASP A 128 -17.42 15.24 8.03
N ARG A 129 -16.28 15.84 7.65
CA ARG A 129 -15.75 15.88 6.28
C ARG A 129 -14.26 15.63 6.25
N ALA A 130 -13.77 14.93 5.22
CA ALA A 130 -12.35 14.59 5.09
C ALA A 130 -11.89 14.55 3.63
N ASP A 131 -10.59 14.67 3.43
CA ASP A 131 -9.91 14.26 2.21
C ASP A 131 -9.73 12.74 2.23
N ILE A 132 -9.92 12.08 1.10
CA ILE A 132 -9.86 10.63 1.00
C ILE A 132 -8.76 10.25 0.00
N VAL A 133 -7.80 9.46 0.47
CA VAL A 133 -6.66 8.96 -0.31
C VAL A 133 -6.71 7.44 -0.31
N GLY A 134 -6.65 6.82 -1.48
CA GLY A 134 -6.65 5.36 -1.60
C GLY A 134 -5.61 4.85 -2.57
N HIS A 135 -5.03 3.70 -2.26
CA HIS A 135 -4.10 2.95 -3.11
C HIS A 135 -4.66 1.54 -3.35
N ASP A 136 -4.54 1.01 -4.57
CA ASP A 136 -4.99 -0.34 -4.97
C ASP A 136 -6.47 -0.58 -4.62
N ILE A 137 -6.83 -1.61 -3.84
CA ILE A 137 -8.20 -1.82 -3.31
C ILE A 137 -8.69 -0.58 -2.55
N GLY A 138 -7.79 0.11 -1.84
CA GLY A 138 -8.12 1.37 -1.15
C GLY A 138 -8.62 2.47 -2.09
N THR A 139 -8.15 2.50 -3.34
CA THR A 139 -8.70 3.36 -4.41
C THR A 139 -10.17 3.05 -4.68
N MET A 140 -10.50 1.76 -4.75
CA MET A 140 -11.87 1.32 -5.02
C MET A 140 -12.82 1.70 -3.86
N VAL A 141 -12.34 1.57 -2.61
CA VAL A 141 -13.07 2.00 -1.41
C VAL A 141 -13.18 3.53 -1.35
N ALA A 142 -12.11 4.25 -1.69
CA ALA A 142 -12.09 5.72 -1.70
C ALA A 142 -13.10 6.28 -2.72
N TYR A 143 -13.17 5.69 -3.91
CA TYR A 143 -14.19 6.05 -4.90
C TYR A 143 -15.60 5.77 -4.40
N ALA A 144 -15.84 4.57 -3.86
CA ALA A 144 -17.15 4.21 -3.30
C ALA A 144 -17.55 5.15 -2.15
N TYR A 145 -16.61 5.55 -1.30
CA TYR A 145 -16.83 6.54 -0.25
C TYR A 145 -17.25 7.91 -0.84
N ALA A 146 -16.47 8.42 -1.79
CA ALA A 146 -16.74 9.72 -2.41
C ALA A 146 -18.08 9.74 -3.16
N ALA A 147 -18.44 8.64 -3.82
CA ALA A 147 -19.72 8.50 -4.53
C ALA A 147 -20.90 8.37 -3.57
N ARG A 148 -20.73 7.66 -2.46
CA ARG A 148 -21.79 7.47 -1.45
C ARG A 148 -21.98 8.67 -0.53
N TYR A 149 -20.91 9.41 -0.26
CA TYR A 149 -20.87 10.53 0.69
C TYR A 149 -20.22 11.77 0.06
N PRO A 150 -20.75 12.31 -1.07
CA PRO A 150 -20.11 13.41 -1.78
C PRO A 150 -19.97 14.67 -0.92
N ASP A 151 -20.95 14.98 -0.07
CA ASP A 151 -20.92 16.15 0.82
C ASP A 151 -19.93 15.97 1.99
N LYS A 152 -19.47 14.74 2.27
CA LYS A 152 -18.51 14.41 3.31
C LYS A 152 -17.07 14.23 2.77
N THR A 153 -16.90 14.35 1.46
CA THR A 153 -15.62 14.26 0.78
C THR A 153 -15.17 15.62 0.32
N SER A 154 -14.02 16.09 0.81
CA SER A 154 -13.45 17.37 0.39
C SER A 154 -12.71 17.24 -0.94
N ARG A 155 -11.84 16.26 -1.01
CA ARG A 155 -10.98 15.93 -2.16
C ARG A 155 -10.80 14.42 -2.22
N LEU A 156 -10.45 13.92 -3.40
CA LEU A 156 -10.22 12.49 -3.61
C LEU A 156 -8.88 12.29 -4.28
N VAL A 157 -8.05 11.41 -3.73
CA VAL A 157 -6.79 10.98 -4.34
C VAL A 157 -6.88 9.48 -4.64
N ILE A 158 -6.67 9.13 -5.89
CA ILE A 158 -6.73 7.78 -6.44
C ILE A 158 -5.33 7.39 -6.89
N ILE A 159 -4.77 6.32 -6.32
CA ILE A 159 -3.38 5.92 -6.57
C ILE A 159 -3.32 4.53 -7.19
N ASP A 160 -2.84 4.50 -8.42
CA ASP A 160 -2.39 3.37 -9.24
C ASP A 160 -3.33 2.15 -9.29
N SER A 161 -4.63 2.38 -9.37
CA SER A 161 -5.61 1.32 -9.54
C SER A 161 -6.80 1.78 -10.38
N PRO A 162 -7.44 0.87 -11.13
CA PRO A 162 -8.72 1.15 -11.77
C PRO A 162 -9.85 1.11 -10.75
N VAL A 163 -11.00 1.65 -11.14
CA VAL A 163 -12.25 1.47 -10.40
C VAL A 163 -13.12 0.47 -11.16
N PRO A 164 -13.52 -0.66 -10.56
CA PRO A 164 -14.35 -1.67 -11.20
C PRO A 164 -15.60 -1.08 -11.84
N GLY A 165 -15.95 -1.54 -13.03
CA GLY A 165 -17.12 -1.08 -13.80
C GLY A 165 -16.89 0.23 -14.56
N ILE A 166 -15.99 1.11 -14.14
CA ILE A 166 -15.77 2.40 -14.83
C ILE A 166 -14.90 2.19 -16.07
N PRO A 167 -15.35 2.67 -17.26
CA PRO A 167 -14.60 2.47 -18.50
C PRO A 167 -13.14 2.98 -18.43
N PRO A 168 -12.19 2.25 -19.03
CA PRO A 168 -12.34 1.08 -19.91
C PRO A 168 -12.28 -0.29 -19.18
N TRP A 169 -13.00 -0.46 -18.06
CA TRP A 169 -12.98 -1.64 -17.19
C TRP A 169 -13.01 -2.98 -17.93
N ASN A 170 -13.91 -3.14 -18.92
CA ASN A 170 -14.03 -4.37 -19.71
C ASN A 170 -12.75 -4.78 -20.44
N GLN A 171 -11.81 -3.85 -20.65
CA GLN A 171 -10.50 -4.14 -21.23
C GLN A 171 -9.51 -4.46 -20.12
N ILE A 172 -9.57 -3.71 -19.02
CA ILE A 172 -8.65 -3.84 -17.87
C ILE A 172 -8.83 -5.20 -17.20
N VAL A 173 -10.05 -5.62 -16.87
CA VAL A 173 -10.33 -6.87 -16.15
C VAL A 173 -9.86 -8.13 -16.90
N ARG A 174 -9.67 -8.03 -18.22
CA ARG A 174 -9.19 -9.12 -19.06
C ARG A 174 -7.67 -9.20 -19.19
N LEU A 175 -6.94 -8.28 -18.57
CA LEU A 175 -5.47 -8.34 -18.60
C LEU A 175 -4.99 -9.59 -17.87
N PRO A 176 -4.10 -10.39 -18.46
CA PRO A 176 -3.60 -11.61 -17.82
C PRO A 176 -2.98 -11.38 -16.45
N ALA A 177 -2.39 -10.23 -16.21
CA ALA A 177 -1.83 -9.85 -14.90
C ALA A 177 -2.86 -9.82 -13.79
N LEU A 178 -4.16 -9.59 -14.10
CA LEU A 178 -5.25 -9.46 -13.14
C LEU A 178 -6.03 -10.76 -12.89
N TRP A 179 -5.47 -11.93 -13.24
CA TRP A 179 -6.11 -13.24 -13.00
C TRP A 179 -6.57 -13.44 -11.55
N HIS A 180 -5.89 -12.80 -10.61
CA HIS A 180 -6.19 -12.89 -9.17
C HIS A 180 -7.54 -12.29 -8.79
N PHE A 181 -8.14 -11.45 -9.63
CA PHE A 181 -9.51 -10.94 -9.40
C PHE A 181 -10.55 -12.06 -9.40
N ASN A 182 -10.24 -13.19 -10.05
CA ASN A 182 -11.09 -14.37 -10.12
C ASN A 182 -10.53 -15.56 -9.32
N PHE A 183 -9.45 -15.34 -8.53
CA PHE A 183 -8.81 -16.39 -7.75
C PHE A 183 -9.27 -16.30 -6.29
N GLY A 184 -10.11 -17.23 -5.88
CA GLY A 184 -10.65 -17.28 -4.52
C GLY A 184 -11.49 -18.51 -4.26
N GLY A 185 -12.09 -18.56 -3.09
CA GLY A 185 -12.89 -19.68 -2.62
C GLY A 185 -12.08 -20.75 -1.88
N PRO A 186 -12.76 -21.80 -1.36
CA PRO A 186 -12.17 -22.76 -0.43
C PRO A 186 -10.92 -23.50 -0.94
N ASP A 187 -10.88 -23.80 -2.23
CA ASP A 187 -9.74 -24.51 -2.81
C ASP A 187 -8.54 -23.56 -3.02
N ALA A 188 -8.76 -22.31 -3.39
CA ALA A 188 -7.70 -21.30 -3.45
C ALA A 188 -7.10 -21.06 -2.05
N GLU A 189 -7.94 -20.97 -1.03
CA GLU A 189 -7.49 -20.86 0.37
C GLU A 189 -6.60 -22.05 0.76
N ARG A 190 -7.03 -23.28 0.46
CA ARG A 190 -6.24 -24.51 0.72
C ARG A 190 -4.91 -24.54 -0.04
N LEU A 191 -4.89 -24.06 -1.28
CA LEU A 191 -3.67 -23.97 -2.09
C LEU A 191 -2.65 -22.98 -1.51
N VAL A 192 -3.12 -21.88 -0.94
CA VAL A 192 -2.27 -20.80 -0.42
C VAL A 192 -1.90 -21.02 1.04
N ALA A 193 -2.68 -21.80 1.81
CA ALA A 193 -2.43 -22.05 3.23
C ALA A 193 -1.00 -22.53 3.49
N GLY A 194 -0.25 -21.80 4.32
CA GLY A 194 1.17 -22.03 4.61
C GLY A 194 2.11 -21.62 3.47
N ARG A 195 1.61 -20.94 2.43
CA ARG A 195 2.33 -20.42 1.28
C ARG A 195 2.01 -18.96 0.99
N GLU A 196 1.43 -18.26 1.95
CA GLU A 196 0.99 -16.87 1.82
C GLU A 196 2.13 -15.98 1.33
N ARG A 197 3.35 -16.18 1.85
CA ARG A 197 4.54 -15.48 1.41
C ARG A 197 4.82 -15.71 -0.10
N ILE A 198 4.71 -16.92 -0.59
CA ILE A 198 4.93 -17.25 -2.01
C ILE A 198 3.87 -16.56 -2.88
N TYR A 199 2.62 -16.58 -2.42
CA TYR A 199 1.52 -15.93 -3.11
C TYR A 199 1.70 -14.41 -3.18
N LEU A 200 2.09 -13.78 -2.07
CA LEU A 200 2.30 -12.33 -1.99
C LEU A 200 3.57 -11.88 -2.75
N ASP A 201 4.64 -12.67 -2.74
CA ASP A 201 5.87 -12.37 -3.48
C ASP A 201 5.59 -12.18 -4.99
N ARG A 202 4.61 -12.87 -5.55
CA ARG A 202 4.20 -12.66 -6.94
C ARG A 202 3.81 -11.20 -7.18
N PHE A 203 3.00 -10.60 -6.32
CA PHE A 203 2.53 -9.23 -6.47
C PHE A 203 3.68 -8.23 -6.28
N TRP A 204 4.48 -8.44 -5.24
CA TRP A 204 5.64 -7.58 -4.97
C TRP A 204 6.73 -7.67 -6.05
N ASN A 205 6.82 -8.79 -6.76
CA ASN A 205 7.78 -8.95 -7.84
C ASN A 205 7.25 -8.46 -9.19
N GLU A 206 6.02 -8.81 -9.54
CA GLU A 206 5.49 -8.59 -10.90
C GLU A 206 4.92 -7.17 -11.08
N PHE A 207 4.40 -6.55 -10.02
CA PHE A 207 3.82 -5.22 -10.10
C PHE A 207 4.78 -4.10 -9.71
N ALA A 208 5.94 -4.43 -9.12
CA ALA A 208 6.97 -3.44 -8.85
C ALA A 208 7.71 -3.02 -10.13
N GLY A 209 8.06 -1.75 -10.21
CA GLY A 209 9.01 -1.23 -11.18
C GLY A 209 10.46 -1.60 -10.84
N ASP A 210 10.74 -1.74 -9.55
CA ASP A 210 11.97 -2.23 -8.95
C ASP A 210 11.65 -3.05 -7.70
N PRO A 211 11.54 -4.40 -7.80
CA PRO A 211 11.20 -5.27 -6.67
C PRO A 211 12.17 -5.20 -5.47
N SER A 212 13.39 -4.68 -5.67
CA SER A 212 14.36 -4.52 -4.59
C SER A 212 13.98 -3.43 -3.59
N LYS A 213 13.05 -2.55 -3.94
CA LYS A 213 12.52 -1.51 -3.06
C LYS A 213 11.58 -2.06 -1.98
N ILE A 214 10.98 -3.22 -2.22
CA ILE A 214 10.18 -3.94 -1.23
C ILE A 214 11.10 -4.95 -0.57
N ASP A 215 11.77 -4.53 0.49
CA ASP A 215 12.80 -5.33 1.14
C ASP A 215 12.26 -6.56 1.88
N GLU A 216 13.16 -7.44 2.28
CA GLU A 216 12.82 -8.70 2.94
C GLU A 216 12.13 -8.50 4.31
N ALA A 217 12.43 -7.42 5.01
CA ALA A 217 11.80 -7.14 6.31
C ALA A 217 10.33 -6.73 6.10
N THR A 218 10.07 -5.87 5.11
CA THR A 218 8.73 -5.45 4.68
C THR A 218 7.89 -6.65 4.20
N ARG A 219 8.47 -7.49 3.34
CA ARG A 219 7.80 -8.70 2.85
C ARG A 219 7.45 -9.68 3.97
N ARG A 220 8.35 -9.89 4.92
CA ARG A 220 8.07 -10.75 6.09
C ARG A 220 6.98 -10.16 6.98
N HIS A 221 7.00 -8.85 7.19
CA HIS A 221 5.98 -8.17 7.98
C HIS A 221 4.58 -8.41 7.43
N TYR A 222 4.34 -8.07 6.16
CA TYR A 222 3.04 -8.24 5.55
C TYR A 222 2.65 -9.71 5.42
N ALA A 223 3.57 -10.59 5.01
CA ALA A 223 3.29 -12.02 4.92
C ALA A 223 2.84 -12.63 6.26
N ALA A 224 3.43 -12.19 7.38
CA ALA A 224 3.02 -12.64 8.71
C ALA A 224 1.59 -12.21 9.08
N ILE A 225 1.17 -11.03 8.63
CA ILE A 225 -0.20 -10.53 8.83
C ILE A 225 -1.19 -11.34 7.99
N TYR A 226 -0.87 -11.57 6.71
CA TYR A 226 -1.73 -12.34 5.81
C TYR A 226 -1.75 -13.84 6.11
N ALA A 227 -0.78 -14.37 6.87
CA ALA A 227 -0.79 -15.76 7.35
C ALA A 227 -1.69 -15.97 8.59
N ARG A 228 -2.30 -14.93 9.14
CA ARG A 228 -3.23 -15.05 10.28
C ARG A 228 -4.51 -15.78 9.86
N PRO A 229 -5.15 -16.51 10.78
CA PRO A 229 -6.39 -17.22 10.49
C PRO A 229 -7.46 -16.27 9.89
N GLY A 230 -8.04 -16.65 8.76
CA GLY A 230 -9.08 -15.90 8.07
C GLY A 230 -8.56 -14.77 7.15
N ALA A 231 -7.28 -14.36 7.24
CA ALA A 231 -6.77 -13.24 6.48
C ALA A 231 -6.80 -13.48 4.96
N MET A 232 -6.39 -14.66 4.49
CA MET A 232 -6.46 -15.00 3.06
C MET A 232 -7.88 -15.20 2.56
N HIS A 233 -8.80 -15.73 3.40
CA HIS A 233 -10.23 -15.76 3.07
C HIS A 233 -10.74 -14.34 2.76
N SER A 234 -10.50 -13.41 3.68
CA SER A 234 -10.90 -12.01 3.54
C SER A 234 -10.25 -11.35 2.32
N ALA A 235 -8.95 -11.62 2.10
CA ALA A 235 -8.20 -11.09 0.98
C ALA A 235 -8.79 -11.53 -0.37
N PHE A 236 -9.13 -12.80 -0.53
CA PHE A 236 -9.80 -13.31 -1.73
C PHE A 236 -11.21 -12.74 -1.89
N ALA A 237 -11.96 -12.63 -0.79
CA ALA A 237 -13.30 -12.06 -0.82
C ALA A 237 -13.32 -10.59 -1.28
N GLN A 238 -12.24 -9.82 -1.04
CA GLN A 238 -12.07 -8.47 -1.58
C GLN A 238 -12.15 -8.45 -3.11
N PHE A 239 -11.48 -9.39 -3.77
CA PHE A 239 -11.44 -9.46 -5.23
C PHE A 239 -12.72 -10.06 -5.80
N LEU A 240 -13.25 -11.12 -5.19
CA LEU A 240 -14.50 -11.74 -5.65
C LEU A 240 -15.71 -10.78 -5.59
N ALA A 241 -15.71 -9.83 -4.66
CA ALA A 241 -16.75 -8.81 -4.56
C ALA A 241 -16.78 -7.86 -5.79
N ILE A 242 -15.68 -7.75 -6.54
CA ILE A 242 -15.57 -6.90 -7.72
C ILE A 242 -16.64 -7.27 -8.76
N ASP A 243 -16.67 -8.52 -9.19
CA ASP A 243 -17.62 -9.03 -10.18
C ASP A 243 -19.04 -9.20 -9.58
N GLN A 244 -19.11 -9.57 -8.30
CA GLN A 244 -20.38 -9.85 -7.65
C GLN A 244 -21.22 -8.59 -7.38
N LYS A 245 -20.58 -7.44 -7.11
CA LYS A 245 -21.29 -6.26 -6.66
C LYS A 245 -20.67 -4.93 -7.09
N ASP A 246 -19.34 -4.77 -6.98
CA ASP A 246 -18.69 -3.46 -7.12
C ASP A 246 -18.85 -2.87 -8.51
N GLU A 247 -18.79 -3.69 -9.58
CA GLU A 247 -18.99 -3.23 -10.96
C GLU A 247 -20.38 -2.59 -11.15
N ALA A 248 -21.42 -3.27 -10.69
CA ALA A 248 -22.81 -2.78 -10.85
C ALA A 248 -23.05 -1.50 -10.04
N ASP A 249 -22.55 -1.46 -8.81
CA ASP A 249 -22.71 -0.29 -7.94
C ASP A 249 -21.97 0.92 -8.51
N ASN A 250 -20.75 0.73 -9.00
CA ASN A 250 -19.95 1.81 -9.56
C ASN A 250 -20.48 2.30 -10.92
N LEU A 251 -20.96 1.40 -11.79
CA LEU A 251 -21.64 1.79 -13.02
C LEU A 251 -22.85 2.69 -12.75
N LYS A 252 -23.65 2.36 -11.75
CA LYS A 252 -24.77 3.19 -11.33
C LYS A 252 -24.29 4.52 -10.72
N ALA A 253 -23.27 4.49 -9.90
CA ALA A 253 -22.77 5.69 -9.24
C ALA A 253 -22.17 6.70 -10.23
N MET A 254 -21.49 6.25 -11.28
CA MET A 254 -20.87 7.13 -12.27
C MET A 254 -21.88 7.89 -13.15
N GLU A 255 -23.16 7.54 -13.13
CA GLU A 255 -24.20 8.33 -13.79
C GLU A 255 -24.24 9.78 -13.25
N THR A 256 -23.81 9.96 -11.99
CA THR A 256 -23.58 11.28 -11.39
C THR A 256 -22.10 11.46 -11.13
N LYS A 257 -21.44 12.25 -11.96
CA LYS A 257 -20.00 12.50 -11.81
C LYS A 257 -19.67 13.19 -10.49
N LEU A 258 -18.57 12.76 -9.87
CA LEU A 258 -18.01 13.41 -8.69
C LEU A 258 -17.62 14.86 -9.03
N ALA A 259 -18.03 15.80 -8.19
CA ALA A 259 -17.77 17.23 -8.39
C ALA A 259 -16.57 17.76 -7.60
N MET A 260 -16.16 17.05 -6.52
CA MET A 260 -14.97 17.44 -5.77
C MET A 260 -13.69 17.30 -6.62
N PRO A 261 -12.62 18.05 -6.28
CA PRO A 261 -11.32 17.86 -6.92
C PRO A 261 -10.81 16.42 -6.75
N VAL A 262 -10.26 15.85 -7.83
CA VAL A 262 -9.69 14.50 -7.88
C VAL A 262 -8.25 14.57 -8.37
N LEU A 263 -7.31 13.98 -7.64
CA LEU A 263 -5.96 13.71 -8.11
C LEU A 263 -5.85 12.23 -8.47
N ALA A 264 -5.51 11.95 -9.72
CA ALA A 264 -5.28 10.61 -10.24
C ALA A 264 -3.77 10.39 -10.42
N ILE A 265 -3.17 9.62 -9.51
CA ILE A 265 -1.74 9.30 -9.52
C ILE A 265 -1.57 7.90 -10.12
N GLY A 266 -0.77 7.78 -11.17
CA GLY A 266 -0.37 6.49 -11.71
C GLY A 266 1.15 6.32 -11.69
N ALA A 267 1.62 5.10 -11.57
CA ALA A 267 3.02 4.75 -11.69
C ALA A 267 3.38 4.41 -13.15
N ALA A 268 4.47 4.97 -13.68
CA ALA A 268 4.81 4.85 -15.10
C ALA A 268 5.01 3.40 -15.57
N LYS A 269 5.37 2.48 -14.67
CA LYS A 269 5.57 1.06 -14.97
C LYS A 269 4.37 0.17 -14.56
N ALA A 270 3.24 0.79 -14.15
CA ALA A 270 2.02 0.09 -13.81
C ALA A 270 0.80 0.72 -14.53
N PHE A 271 -0.21 1.24 -13.83
CA PHE A 271 -1.38 1.83 -14.50
C PHE A 271 -1.11 3.17 -15.21
N GLY A 272 -0.13 3.95 -14.77
CA GLY A 272 0.27 5.20 -15.40
C GLY A 272 -0.89 6.18 -15.63
N ALA A 273 -0.95 6.78 -16.80
CA ALA A 273 -2.01 7.71 -17.19
C ALA A 273 -3.43 7.09 -17.22
N ASN A 274 -3.55 5.76 -17.23
CA ASN A 274 -4.85 5.11 -17.27
C ASN A 274 -5.69 5.37 -16.00
N VAL A 275 -5.06 5.67 -14.87
CA VAL A 275 -5.79 6.07 -13.66
C VAL A 275 -6.64 7.31 -13.93
N ALA A 276 -6.06 8.33 -14.56
CA ALA A 276 -6.78 9.55 -14.93
C ALA A 276 -7.82 9.31 -16.04
N VAL A 277 -7.55 8.41 -16.99
CA VAL A 277 -8.52 8.02 -18.02
C VAL A 277 -9.78 7.44 -17.37
N VAL A 278 -9.63 6.53 -16.41
CA VAL A 278 -10.76 5.97 -15.64
C VAL A 278 -11.50 7.07 -14.91
N MET A 279 -10.80 7.91 -14.15
CA MET A 279 -11.43 8.92 -13.31
C MET A 279 -12.15 10.02 -14.10
N ARG A 280 -11.70 10.38 -15.30
CA ARG A 280 -12.41 11.35 -16.19
C ARG A 280 -13.80 10.86 -16.63
N ASN A 281 -14.04 9.55 -16.59
CA ASN A 281 -15.38 9.02 -16.81
C ASN A 281 -16.30 9.25 -15.59
N ALA A 282 -15.75 9.29 -14.38
CA ALA A 282 -16.48 9.31 -13.12
C ALA A 282 -16.43 10.65 -12.36
N ALA A 283 -15.60 11.61 -12.79
CA ALA A 283 -15.44 12.92 -12.14
C ALA A 283 -15.31 14.05 -13.15
N THR A 284 -15.62 15.28 -12.71
CA THR A 284 -15.58 16.48 -13.56
C THR A 284 -14.27 17.25 -13.46
N ASN A 285 -13.56 17.15 -12.34
CA ASN A 285 -12.30 17.89 -12.06
C ASN A 285 -11.19 16.90 -11.70
N VAL A 286 -10.46 16.42 -12.71
CA VAL A 286 -9.41 15.40 -12.56
C VAL A 286 -8.06 15.97 -12.96
N GLN A 287 -7.15 16.06 -11.98
CA GLN A 287 -5.74 16.30 -12.20
C GLN A 287 -5.04 14.95 -12.38
N GLU A 288 -4.07 14.92 -13.29
CA GLU A 288 -3.28 13.72 -13.60
C GLU A 288 -1.83 13.90 -13.15
N LEU A 289 -1.29 12.88 -12.53
CA LEU A 289 0.14 12.76 -12.26
C LEU A 289 0.61 11.34 -12.59
N VAL A 290 1.72 11.24 -13.31
CA VAL A 290 2.41 9.96 -13.52
C VAL A 290 3.78 10.02 -12.83
N VAL A 291 3.98 9.16 -11.84
CA VAL A 291 5.26 9.06 -11.12
C VAL A 291 6.26 8.27 -11.98
N PRO A 292 7.38 8.88 -12.38
CA PRO A 292 8.34 8.21 -13.24
C PRO A 292 9.10 7.11 -12.49
N ASN A 293 9.53 6.09 -13.23
CA ASN A 293 10.36 4.98 -12.75
C ASN A 293 9.77 4.08 -11.65
N ALA A 294 8.60 4.37 -11.13
CA ALA A 294 7.89 3.57 -10.14
C ALA A 294 6.96 2.53 -10.80
N GLY A 295 6.74 1.42 -10.13
CA GLY A 295 5.66 0.48 -10.32
C GLY A 295 4.53 0.72 -9.33
N HIS A 296 3.73 -0.32 -9.12
CA HIS A 296 2.50 -0.24 -8.32
C HIS A 296 2.71 0.19 -6.85
N TRP A 297 3.85 -0.16 -6.27
CA TRP A 297 4.15 0.04 -4.83
C TRP A 297 4.77 1.41 -4.58
N LEU A 298 4.00 2.48 -4.85
CA LEU A 298 4.53 3.83 -4.88
C LEU A 298 5.10 4.30 -3.54
N MET A 299 4.59 3.80 -2.41
CA MET A 299 5.10 4.17 -1.09
C MET A 299 6.45 3.54 -0.78
N GLU A 300 6.79 2.41 -1.40
CA GLU A 300 8.09 1.74 -1.32
C GLU A 300 9.06 2.22 -2.41
N GLU A 301 8.54 2.41 -3.63
CA GLU A 301 9.37 2.70 -4.80
C GLU A 301 9.67 4.20 -4.98
N ALA A 302 8.72 5.07 -4.65
CA ALA A 302 8.83 6.52 -4.86
C ALA A 302 8.12 7.33 -3.74
N PRO A 303 8.38 7.07 -2.44
CA PRO A 303 7.65 7.71 -1.34
C PRO A 303 7.71 9.23 -1.40
N ALA A 304 8.89 9.82 -1.61
CA ALA A 304 9.05 11.27 -1.61
C ALA A 304 8.21 11.96 -2.71
N ALA A 305 8.19 11.41 -3.92
CA ALA A 305 7.40 11.97 -5.02
C ALA A 305 5.89 11.81 -4.79
N THR A 306 5.48 10.67 -4.25
CA THR A 306 4.08 10.38 -3.95
C THR A 306 3.55 11.28 -2.83
N ILE A 307 4.34 11.44 -1.75
CA ILE A 307 3.99 12.31 -0.62
C ILE A 307 3.88 13.77 -1.08
N ALA A 308 4.89 14.28 -1.81
CA ALA A 308 4.88 15.64 -2.31
C ALA A 308 3.64 15.91 -3.19
N ALA A 309 3.30 15.00 -4.08
CA ALA A 309 2.13 15.13 -4.95
C ALA A 309 0.82 15.23 -4.17
N VAL A 310 0.67 14.43 -3.11
CA VAL A 310 -0.52 14.48 -2.25
C VAL A 310 -0.54 15.78 -1.46
N GLN A 311 0.58 16.20 -0.85
CA GLN A 311 0.67 17.46 -0.10
C GLN A 311 0.35 18.67 -0.98
N ASP A 312 0.96 18.76 -2.17
CA ASP A 312 0.72 19.87 -3.10
C ASP A 312 -0.76 19.95 -3.51
N PHE A 313 -1.40 18.80 -3.77
CA PHE A 313 -2.81 18.76 -4.10
C PHE A 313 -3.72 19.18 -2.94
N LEU A 314 -3.41 18.72 -1.72
CA LEU A 314 -4.17 19.10 -0.52
C LEU A 314 -3.99 20.59 -0.16
N ALA A 315 -2.84 21.17 -0.44
CA ALA A 315 -2.56 22.59 -0.17
C ALA A 315 -3.21 23.53 -1.21
N ALA A 316 -3.42 23.07 -2.46
CA ALA A 316 -3.91 23.91 -3.57
C ALA A 316 -5.42 24.13 -3.57
N HIS A 317 -6.19 23.42 -2.78
CA HIS A 317 -7.65 23.38 -2.74
C HIS A 317 -8.19 23.43 -1.33
#